data_4e86f9d62615f0e9053f8f0df46688d5
#
_entry.id   4e86f9d62615f0e9053f8f0df46688d5
#
_cell.length_a   1.000
_cell.length_b   1.000
_cell.length_c   1.000
_cell.angle_alpha   90.00
_cell.angle_beta   90.00
_cell.angle_gamma   90.00
#
_symmetry.space_group_name_H-M   'P 1'
#
loop_
_entity.id
_entity.type
_entity.pdbx_description
1 polymer ?
#
loop_
_entity_poly.entity_id
_entity_poly.type
_entity_poly.pdbx_seq_one_letter_code
_entity_poly.pdbx_strand_id
1 'polypeptide(L)'
;MLFRSDISTFPDYPADIRAPQGSLTGVSGFQVHIGAEKVYTPGDKCDVLVAMNAAALKTQYKFAKSTACIIIDTDAFQKSDLEKAAFKTDNPIEEMGIKQDVIAAPISKMVKDCLADTGMDNKSMLKCRNMFAVGLVCWLFNRDLKIAEDFIREKFAKKPEIAGANIKVIHAGYDYGHNTHASVAHTYKIESKTTVPGRYMDITGNKATAYGFIAAAEKAGLKLDRKSTR
;
A
#
# COMPACT_ATOMS: atom_id res chain seq x y z
N MET A 1 -16.52 -13.02 11.48
CA MET A 1 -16.26 -12.03 12.56
C MET A 1 -15.43 -10.91 11.93
N LEU A 2 -16.03 -9.79 11.62
CA LEU A 2 -15.34 -8.64 11.01
C LEU A 2 -14.40 -8.04 12.07
N PHE A 3 -13.10 -8.13 11.84
CA PHE A 3 -12.11 -7.46 12.68
C PHE A 3 -12.31 -5.95 12.54
N ARG A 4 -12.77 -5.32 13.60
CA ARG A 4 -12.97 -3.86 13.67
C ARG A 4 -11.70 -3.21 14.19
N SER A 5 -10.66 -3.19 13.37
CA SER A 5 -9.56 -2.25 13.58
C SER A 5 -9.98 -0.91 12.99
N ASP A 6 -9.68 0.19 13.67
CA ASP A 6 -9.82 1.51 13.06
C ASP A 6 -8.74 1.65 11.97
N ILE A 7 -9.17 1.98 10.76
CA ILE A 7 -8.31 2.21 9.61
C ILE A 7 -8.44 3.68 9.23
N SER A 8 -7.31 4.36 9.16
CA SER A 8 -7.22 5.72 8.65
C SER A 8 -6.20 5.76 7.52
N THR A 9 -6.54 6.43 6.41
CA THR A 9 -5.71 6.48 5.21
C THR A 9 -5.31 7.91 4.90
N PHE A 10 -4.04 8.10 4.56
CA PHE A 10 -3.45 9.40 4.29
C PHE A 10 -2.66 9.33 2.98
N PRO A 11 -3.29 9.69 1.84
CA PRO A 11 -2.58 9.76 0.56
C PRO A 11 -1.61 10.94 0.56
N ASP A 12 -0.40 10.69 0.08
CA ASP A 12 0.62 11.69 -0.18
C ASP A 12 0.97 11.65 -1.67
N TYR A 13 0.29 12.47 -2.43
CA TYR A 13 0.54 12.61 -3.87
C TYR A 13 1.36 13.89 -4.12
N PRO A 14 2.38 13.84 -4.96
CA PRO A 14 3.14 15.03 -5.31
C PRO A 14 2.19 16.08 -5.93
N ALA A 15 2.27 17.32 -5.44
CA ALA A 15 1.48 18.44 -5.93
C ALA A 15 1.79 18.75 -7.40
N ASP A 16 3.03 18.49 -7.83
CA ASP A 16 3.50 18.72 -9.20
C ASP A 16 3.64 17.39 -9.93
N ILE A 17 3.00 17.29 -11.11
CA ILE A 17 3.13 16.14 -12.02
C ILE A 17 4.55 16.05 -12.61
N ARG A 18 5.26 17.18 -12.66
CA ARG A 18 6.67 17.28 -13.08
C ARG A 18 7.51 17.72 -11.91
N ALA A 19 8.42 16.85 -11.49
CA ALA A 19 9.36 17.23 -10.44
C ALA A 19 10.29 18.36 -10.93
N PRO A 20 10.58 19.34 -10.08
CA PRO A 20 11.59 20.36 -10.36
C PRO A 20 12.93 19.73 -10.74
N GLN A 21 13.69 20.40 -11.58
CA GLN A 21 15.02 19.96 -12.00
C GLN A 21 15.93 19.78 -10.76
N GLY A 22 16.51 18.61 -10.59
CA GLY A 22 17.33 18.25 -9.42
C GLY A 22 16.58 17.64 -8.24
N SER A 23 15.24 17.47 -8.31
CA SER A 23 14.49 16.70 -7.32
C SER A 23 14.27 15.25 -7.77
N LEU A 24 14.10 14.35 -6.80
CA LEU A 24 13.76 12.96 -7.08
C LEU A 24 12.30 12.90 -7.59
N THR A 25 12.15 12.45 -8.84
CA THR A 25 10.84 12.38 -9.50
C THR A 25 10.06 11.15 -9.10
N GLY A 26 8.73 11.25 -9.15
CA GLY A 26 7.84 10.08 -9.22
C GLY A 26 7.59 9.35 -7.91
N VAL A 27 7.80 10.02 -6.77
CA VAL A 27 7.48 9.42 -5.47
C VAL A 27 6.10 9.89 -5.02
N SER A 28 5.12 8.98 -5.09
CA SER A 28 3.84 9.11 -4.40
C SER A 28 3.81 8.15 -3.22
N GLY A 29 3.22 8.57 -2.12
CA GLY A 29 3.08 7.77 -0.91
C GLY A 29 1.61 7.52 -0.57
N PHE A 30 1.36 6.42 0.11
CA PHE A 30 0.06 6.12 0.70
C PHE A 30 0.30 5.53 2.08
N GLN A 31 -0.11 6.27 3.10
CA GLN A 31 0.02 5.82 4.47
C GLN A 31 -1.29 5.22 4.96
N VAL A 32 -1.21 4.06 5.58
CA VAL A 32 -2.33 3.39 6.22
C VAL A 32 -2.01 3.25 7.69
N HIS A 33 -2.86 3.80 8.54
CA HIS A 33 -2.83 3.51 9.97
C HIS A 33 -3.86 2.43 10.28
N ILE A 34 -3.42 1.36 10.91
CA ILE A 34 -4.27 0.27 11.37
C ILE A 34 -4.01 0.13 12.86
N GLY A 35 -5.02 0.35 13.69
CA GLY A 35 -4.85 0.33 15.13
C GLY A 35 -6.12 0.01 15.91
N ALA A 36 -5.99 -0.09 17.23
CA ALA A 36 -7.11 -0.29 18.14
C ALA A 36 -7.85 1.03 18.43
N GLU A 37 -7.21 2.16 18.19
CA GLU A 37 -7.72 3.49 18.49
C GLU A 37 -7.83 4.32 17.20
N LYS A 38 -8.87 5.16 17.15
CA LYS A 38 -9.10 6.05 16.02
C LYS A 38 -8.07 7.17 16.03
N VAL A 39 -7.40 7.36 14.89
CA VAL A 39 -6.48 8.46 14.68
C VAL A 39 -6.98 9.39 13.57
N TYR A 40 -6.72 10.67 13.72
CA TYR A 40 -7.16 11.71 12.78
C TYR A 40 -6.01 12.34 12.00
N THR A 41 -4.77 11.98 12.35
CA THR A 41 -3.55 12.50 11.75
C THR A 41 -2.65 11.35 11.32
N PRO A 42 -1.80 11.53 10.30
CA PRO A 42 -0.93 10.47 9.78
C PRO A 42 0.13 9.99 10.80
N GLY A 43 0.48 10.81 11.78
CA GLY A 43 1.63 10.57 12.65
C GLY A 43 2.96 10.82 11.93
N ASP A 44 4.07 10.69 12.68
CA ASP A 44 5.38 11.07 12.18
C ASP A 44 6.16 9.92 11.55
N LYS A 45 5.93 8.69 12.02
CA LYS A 45 6.73 7.52 11.62
C LYS A 45 5.89 6.25 11.47
N CYS A 46 6.29 5.39 10.53
CA CYS A 46 5.64 4.13 10.24
C CYS A 46 6.40 2.93 10.83
N ASP A 47 5.66 1.87 11.12
CA ASP A 47 6.20 0.58 11.58
C ASP A 47 6.62 -0.32 10.40
N VAL A 48 6.01 -0.11 9.23
CA VAL A 48 6.35 -0.82 7.99
C VAL A 48 6.47 0.19 6.85
N LEU A 49 7.57 0.14 6.13
CA LEU A 49 7.79 0.91 4.91
C LEU A 49 7.86 -0.04 3.71
N VAL A 50 6.98 0.14 2.74
CA VAL A 50 7.04 -0.59 1.46
C VAL A 50 7.56 0.34 0.38
N ALA A 51 8.78 0.09 -0.11
CA ALA A 51 9.44 0.87 -1.14
C ALA A 51 9.55 0.07 -2.43
N MET A 52 8.68 0.37 -3.38
CA MET A 52 8.60 -0.33 -4.68
C MET A 52 9.64 0.16 -5.70
N ASN A 53 10.52 1.10 -5.33
CA ASN A 53 11.65 1.57 -6.13
C ASN A 53 12.66 2.32 -5.26
N ALA A 54 13.86 2.54 -5.81
CA ALA A 54 14.97 3.19 -5.11
C ALA A 54 14.67 4.63 -4.69
N ALA A 55 13.97 5.41 -5.50
CA ALA A 55 13.58 6.78 -5.16
C ALA A 55 12.61 6.83 -3.98
N ALA A 56 11.66 5.90 -3.92
CA ALA A 56 10.74 5.77 -2.80
C ALA A 56 11.48 5.43 -1.50
N LEU A 57 12.42 4.49 -1.54
CA LEU A 57 13.25 4.19 -0.37
C LEU A 57 13.97 5.44 0.13
N LYS A 58 14.67 6.13 -0.77
CA LYS A 58 15.49 7.30 -0.42
C LYS A 58 14.69 8.44 0.19
N THR A 59 13.51 8.72 -0.34
CA THR A 59 12.67 9.84 0.11
C THR A 59 11.83 9.51 1.34
N GLN A 60 11.37 8.27 1.48
CA GLN A 60 10.42 7.88 2.52
C GLN A 60 11.07 7.24 3.75
N TYR A 61 12.33 6.78 3.65
CA TYR A 61 13.04 6.15 4.77
C TYR A 61 13.07 6.99 6.04
N LYS A 62 13.13 8.32 5.93
CA LYS A 62 13.10 9.25 7.07
C LYS A 62 11.85 9.09 7.97
N PHE A 63 10.78 8.52 7.43
CA PHE A 63 9.54 8.25 8.16
C PHE A 63 9.49 6.85 8.78
N ALA A 64 10.49 6.01 8.56
CA ALA A 64 10.55 4.70 9.21
C ALA A 64 11.03 4.84 10.66
N LYS A 65 10.40 4.10 11.58
CA LYS A 65 10.89 3.95 12.97
C LYS A 65 12.21 3.17 12.97
N SER A 66 12.98 3.30 14.05
CA SER A 66 14.20 2.49 14.25
C SER A 66 13.93 1.00 14.30
N THR A 67 12.71 0.61 14.65
CA THR A 67 12.22 -0.78 14.74
C THR A 67 11.34 -1.17 13.55
N ALA A 68 11.28 -0.34 12.49
CA ALA A 68 10.43 -0.61 11.35
C ALA A 68 10.92 -1.82 10.54
N CYS A 69 9.99 -2.51 9.88
CA CYS A 69 10.29 -3.46 8.82
C CYS A 69 10.24 -2.73 7.47
N ILE A 70 11.25 -2.94 6.63
CA ILE A 70 11.34 -2.32 5.30
C ILE A 70 11.19 -3.41 4.24
N ILE A 71 10.21 -3.26 3.36
CA ILE A 71 9.99 -4.16 2.22
C ILE A 71 10.45 -3.45 0.95
N ILE A 72 11.32 -4.10 0.17
CA ILE A 72 11.81 -3.54 -1.10
C ILE A 72 11.61 -4.54 -2.26
N ASP A 73 11.30 -4.00 -3.46
CA ASP A 73 11.33 -4.76 -4.71
C ASP A 73 12.75 -4.69 -5.30
N THR A 74 13.55 -5.75 -5.11
CA THR A 74 14.95 -5.77 -5.57
C THR A 74 15.08 -5.61 -7.08
N ASP A 75 14.08 -5.99 -7.86
CA ASP A 75 14.10 -5.84 -9.32
C ASP A 75 14.00 -4.37 -9.77
N ALA A 76 13.53 -3.48 -8.89
CA ALA A 76 13.44 -2.04 -9.12
C ALA A 76 14.62 -1.25 -8.49
N PHE A 77 15.73 -1.94 -8.22
CA PHE A 77 16.97 -1.37 -7.66
C PHE A 77 18.17 -1.70 -8.55
N GLN A 78 17.94 -1.75 -9.87
CA GLN A 78 19.02 -1.91 -10.83
C GLN A 78 19.90 -0.64 -10.87
N LYS A 79 21.12 -0.76 -11.36
CA LYS A 79 22.07 0.35 -11.43
C LYS A 79 21.48 1.64 -11.99
N SER A 80 20.72 1.54 -13.09
CA SER A 80 20.04 2.68 -13.69
C SER A 80 18.97 3.33 -12.78
N ASP A 81 18.35 2.55 -11.90
CA ASP A 81 17.32 3.05 -10.96
C ASP A 81 17.99 3.72 -9.76
N LEU A 82 19.11 3.17 -9.31
CA LEU A 82 19.93 3.75 -8.25
C LEU A 82 20.54 5.09 -8.69
N GLU A 83 21.08 5.17 -9.91
CA GLU A 83 21.62 6.40 -10.49
C GLU A 83 20.53 7.49 -10.59
N LYS A 84 19.33 7.17 -11.10
CA LYS A 84 18.19 8.09 -11.14
C LYS A 84 17.74 8.56 -9.76
N ALA A 85 17.86 7.70 -8.75
CA ALA A 85 17.59 8.03 -7.36
C ALA A 85 18.78 8.73 -6.67
N ALA A 86 19.83 9.06 -7.43
CA ALA A 86 21.05 9.71 -6.94
C ALA A 86 21.75 8.95 -5.81
N PHE A 87 21.74 7.61 -5.86
CA PHE A 87 22.63 6.77 -5.05
C PHE A 87 24.03 6.76 -5.66
N LYS A 88 25.03 6.70 -4.80
CA LYS A 88 26.45 6.69 -5.18
C LYS A 88 27.02 5.28 -5.27
N THR A 89 26.39 4.32 -4.60
CA THR A 89 26.81 2.93 -4.54
C THR A 89 25.73 2.00 -5.06
N ASP A 90 26.11 0.77 -5.35
CA ASP A 90 25.16 -0.29 -5.78
C ASP A 90 24.42 -0.91 -4.57
N ASN A 91 24.80 -0.52 -3.34
CA ASN A 91 24.14 -0.98 -2.11
C ASN A 91 23.45 0.19 -1.38
N PRO A 92 22.19 0.48 -1.69
CA PRO A 92 21.44 1.58 -1.08
C PRO A 92 21.20 1.38 0.42
N ILE A 93 21.13 0.14 0.88
CA ILE A 93 20.90 -0.19 2.30
C ILE A 93 22.11 0.26 3.13
N GLU A 94 23.32 -0.07 2.66
CA GLU A 94 24.55 0.33 3.31
C GLU A 94 24.83 1.84 3.20
N GLU A 95 24.61 2.43 1.99
CA GLU A 95 24.78 3.87 1.77
C GLU A 95 23.91 4.71 2.70
N MET A 96 22.68 4.27 2.95
CA MET A 96 21.75 4.95 3.85
C MET A 96 21.93 4.60 5.33
N GLY A 97 22.80 3.65 5.65
CA GLY A 97 23.01 3.17 7.02
C GLY A 97 21.76 2.53 7.62
N ILE A 98 20.96 1.83 6.81
CA ILE A 98 19.75 1.17 7.24
C ILE A 98 20.10 -0.01 8.14
N LYS A 99 19.59 0.01 9.38
CA LYS A 99 19.81 -1.02 10.39
C LYS A 99 18.56 -1.84 10.71
N GLN A 100 17.44 -1.44 10.14
CA GLN A 100 16.14 -2.10 10.30
C GLN A 100 16.12 -3.42 9.54
N ASP A 101 15.16 -4.29 9.90
CA ASP A 101 14.90 -5.52 9.17
C ASP A 101 14.42 -5.20 7.75
N VAL A 102 15.11 -5.76 6.75
CA VAL A 102 14.80 -5.55 5.33
C VAL A 102 14.33 -6.85 4.70
N ILE A 103 13.10 -6.85 4.21
CA ILE A 103 12.56 -7.91 3.36
C ILE A 103 12.84 -7.52 1.90
N ALA A 104 13.89 -8.09 1.34
CA ALA A 104 14.31 -7.87 -0.03
C ALA A 104 13.71 -8.95 -0.94
N ALA A 105 12.65 -8.62 -1.67
CA ALA A 105 11.93 -9.55 -2.53
C ALA A 105 12.09 -9.19 -4.01
N PRO A 106 12.41 -10.14 -4.91
CA PRO A 106 12.44 -9.90 -6.35
C PRO A 106 11.02 -9.93 -6.92
N ILE A 107 10.22 -8.91 -6.54
CA ILE A 107 8.76 -8.88 -6.76
C ILE A 107 8.41 -9.00 -8.24
N SER A 108 9.09 -8.24 -9.10
CA SER A 108 8.79 -8.24 -10.54
C SER A 108 9.08 -9.60 -11.20
N LYS A 109 10.15 -10.27 -10.77
CA LYS A 109 10.48 -11.63 -11.21
C LYS A 109 9.44 -12.63 -10.72
N MET A 110 9.15 -12.62 -9.42
CA MET A 110 8.18 -13.53 -8.79
C MET A 110 6.80 -13.43 -9.43
N VAL A 111 6.36 -12.21 -9.79
CA VAL A 111 5.09 -11.99 -10.49
C VAL A 111 5.09 -12.61 -11.88
N LYS A 112 6.17 -12.45 -12.65
CA LYS A 112 6.30 -13.06 -13.98
C LYS A 112 6.30 -14.58 -13.89
N ASP A 113 7.07 -15.15 -12.97
CA ASP A 113 7.15 -16.59 -12.75
C ASP A 113 5.77 -17.15 -12.32
N CYS A 114 5.08 -16.46 -11.42
CA CYS A 114 3.75 -16.83 -10.97
C CYS A 114 2.70 -16.81 -12.09
N LEU A 115 2.80 -15.90 -13.05
CA LEU A 115 1.81 -15.71 -14.12
C LEU A 115 2.24 -16.29 -15.47
N ALA A 116 3.36 -17.01 -15.56
CA ALA A 116 3.93 -17.52 -16.80
C ALA A 116 2.96 -18.41 -17.61
N ASP A 117 2.10 -19.13 -16.90
CA ASP A 117 1.11 -20.06 -17.48
C ASP A 117 -0.22 -19.38 -17.91
N THR A 118 -0.37 -18.07 -17.67
CA THR A 118 -1.64 -17.37 -17.92
C THR A 118 -1.79 -16.81 -19.32
N GLY A 119 -0.74 -16.84 -20.15
CA GLY A 119 -0.72 -16.26 -21.49
C GLY A 119 -0.76 -14.71 -21.49
N MET A 120 -0.62 -14.06 -20.35
CA MET A 120 -0.57 -12.60 -20.24
C MET A 120 0.75 -12.06 -20.77
N ASP A 121 0.70 -10.87 -21.37
CA ASP A 121 1.92 -10.16 -21.77
C ASP A 121 2.68 -9.61 -20.55
N ASN A 122 3.98 -9.41 -20.67
CA ASN A 122 4.86 -8.94 -19.60
C ASN A 122 4.40 -7.61 -18.95
N LYS A 123 3.85 -6.70 -19.76
CA LYS A 123 3.37 -5.40 -19.26
C LYS A 123 2.12 -5.56 -18.39
N SER A 124 1.24 -6.47 -18.77
CA SER A 124 0.03 -6.79 -18.00
C SER A 124 0.35 -7.55 -16.73
N MET A 125 1.30 -8.49 -16.75
CA MET A 125 1.80 -9.19 -15.56
C MET A 125 2.35 -8.18 -14.53
N LEU A 126 3.19 -7.25 -14.97
CA LEU A 126 3.81 -6.25 -14.08
C LEU A 126 2.82 -5.26 -13.45
N LYS A 127 1.62 -5.11 -14.00
CA LYS A 127 0.55 -4.34 -13.33
C LYS A 127 0.03 -5.02 -12.06
N CYS A 128 0.23 -6.33 -11.93
CA CYS A 128 -0.19 -7.08 -10.75
C CYS A 128 0.84 -7.02 -9.60
N ARG A 129 2.05 -6.45 -9.79
CA ARG A 129 3.13 -6.49 -8.79
C ARG A 129 2.75 -5.90 -7.43
N ASN A 130 1.87 -4.90 -7.40
CA ASN A 130 1.40 -4.32 -6.15
C ASN A 130 0.63 -5.35 -5.31
N MET A 131 -0.01 -6.33 -5.93
CA MET A 131 -0.72 -7.39 -5.20
C MET A 131 0.25 -8.33 -4.49
N PHE A 132 1.44 -8.54 -5.03
CA PHE A 132 2.49 -9.28 -4.32
C PHE A 132 2.89 -8.56 -3.02
N ALA A 133 3.13 -7.25 -3.09
CA ALA A 133 3.43 -6.46 -1.91
C ALA A 133 2.28 -6.48 -0.88
N VAL A 134 1.02 -6.43 -1.35
CA VAL A 134 -0.15 -6.58 -0.48
C VAL A 134 -0.17 -7.95 0.20
N GLY A 135 0.14 -9.03 -0.53
CA GLY A 135 0.25 -10.38 0.03
C GLY A 135 1.30 -10.46 1.14
N LEU A 136 2.50 -9.91 0.90
CA LEU A 136 3.57 -9.80 1.91
C LEU A 136 3.11 -9.03 3.16
N VAL A 137 2.43 -7.89 2.98
CA VAL A 137 1.90 -7.10 4.07
C VAL A 137 0.82 -7.88 4.82
N CYS A 138 -0.07 -8.59 4.13
CA CYS A 138 -1.07 -9.44 4.77
C CYS A 138 -0.42 -10.53 5.64
N TRP A 139 0.63 -11.19 5.15
CA TRP A 139 1.40 -12.14 5.94
C TRP A 139 2.02 -11.47 7.18
N LEU A 140 2.69 -10.34 6.99
CA LEU A 140 3.38 -9.62 8.06
C LEU A 140 2.43 -9.18 9.19
N PHE A 141 1.18 -8.86 8.85
CA PHE A 141 0.14 -8.44 9.79
C PHE A 141 -0.84 -9.55 10.17
N ASN A 142 -0.54 -10.81 9.84
CA ASN A 142 -1.42 -11.97 10.09
C ASN A 142 -2.86 -11.75 9.61
N ARG A 143 -3.03 -11.21 8.39
CA ARG A 143 -4.33 -10.91 7.80
C ARG A 143 -4.77 -12.03 6.87
N ASP A 144 -6.05 -12.41 6.99
CA ASP A 144 -6.69 -13.31 6.05
C ASP A 144 -6.80 -12.64 4.67
N LEU A 145 -6.43 -13.37 3.63
CA LEU A 145 -6.50 -12.90 2.24
C LEU A 145 -7.93 -12.84 1.70
N LYS A 146 -8.88 -13.52 2.33
CA LYS A 146 -10.26 -13.64 1.84
C LYS A 146 -10.91 -12.29 1.53
N ILE A 147 -10.73 -11.30 2.40
CA ILE A 147 -11.29 -9.95 2.19
C ILE A 147 -10.70 -9.29 0.95
N ALA A 148 -9.37 -9.41 0.75
CA ALA A 148 -8.68 -8.87 -0.40
C ALA A 148 -9.11 -9.58 -1.69
N GLU A 149 -9.27 -10.90 -1.65
CA GLU A 149 -9.78 -11.69 -2.78
C GLU A 149 -11.19 -11.28 -3.19
N ASP A 150 -12.11 -11.19 -2.22
CA ASP A 150 -13.50 -10.81 -2.49
C ASP A 150 -13.57 -9.41 -3.11
N PHE A 151 -12.77 -8.46 -2.59
CA PHE A 151 -12.64 -7.13 -3.18
C PHE A 151 -12.07 -7.15 -4.61
N ILE A 152 -11.05 -7.98 -4.87
CA ILE A 152 -10.47 -8.13 -6.22
C ILE A 152 -11.51 -8.70 -7.18
N ARG A 153 -12.27 -9.72 -6.78
CA ARG A 153 -13.34 -10.32 -7.59
C ARG A 153 -14.43 -9.28 -7.92
N GLU A 154 -14.85 -8.51 -6.95
CA GLU A 154 -15.86 -7.45 -7.15
C GLU A 154 -15.32 -6.35 -8.08
N LYS A 155 -14.13 -5.84 -7.82
CA LYS A 155 -13.49 -4.76 -8.59
C LYS A 155 -13.26 -5.14 -10.05
N PHE A 156 -12.89 -6.37 -10.31
CA PHE A 156 -12.60 -6.89 -11.64
C PHE A 156 -13.68 -7.83 -12.18
N ALA A 157 -14.92 -7.71 -11.71
CA ALA A 157 -16.03 -8.57 -12.12
C ALA A 157 -16.24 -8.65 -13.65
N LYS A 158 -15.92 -7.58 -14.38
CA LYS A 158 -15.96 -7.53 -15.86
C LYS A 158 -14.76 -8.14 -16.56
N LYS A 159 -13.71 -8.53 -15.82
CA LYS A 159 -12.44 -9.07 -16.35
C LYS A 159 -11.92 -10.16 -15.41
N PRO A 160 -12.57 -11.33 -15.39
CA PRO A 160 -12.29 -12.39 -14.43
C PRO A 160 -10.85 -12.94 -14.55
N GLU A 161 -10.25 -12.91 -15.75
CA GLU A 161 -8.86 -13.27 -15.98
C GLU A 161 -7.89 -12.34 -15.21
N ILE A 162 -8.18 -11.03 -15.15
CA ILE A 162 -7.39 -10.06 -14.37
C ILE A 162 -7.61 -10.27 -12.88
N ALA A 163 -8.85 -10.58 -12.48
CA ALA A 163 -9.13 -10.92 -11.08
C ALA A 163 -8.33 -12.15 -10.64
N GLY A 164 -8.36 -13.22 -11.44
CA GLY A 164 -7.61 -14.45 -11.18
C GLY A 164 -6.11 -14.22 -11.07
N ALA A 165 -5.53 -13.46 -12.01
CA ALA A 165 -4.11 -13.10 -11.98
C ALA A 165 -3.73 -12.34 -10.69
N ASN A 166 -4.51 -11.34 -10.31
CA ASN A 166 -4.24 -10.57 -9.09
C ASN A 166 -4.37 -11.43 -7.82
N ILE A 167 -5.35 -12.34 -7.77
CA ILE A 167 -5.51 -13.29 -6.66
C ILE A 167 -4.33 -14.26 -6.59
N LYS A 168 -3.88 -14.81 -7.72
CA LYS A 168 -2.72 -15.68 -7.77
C LYS A 168 -1.46 -14.97 -7.25
N VAL A 169 -1.27 -13.71 -7.62
CA VAL A 169 -0.12 -12.90 -7.20
C VAL A 169 -0.18 -12.51 -5.71
N ILE A 170 -1.37 -12.21 -5.15
CA ILE A 170 -1.46 -11.89 -3.72
C ILE A 170 -1.12 -13.11 -2.85
N HIS A 171 -1.55 -14.31 -3.26
CA HIS A 171 -1.13 -15.56 -2.61
C HIS A 171 0.37 -15.78 -2.71
N ALA A 172 0.96 -15.60 -3.90
CA ALA A 172 2.41 -15.73 -4.09
C ALA A 172 3.21 -14.80 -3.16
N GLY A 173 2.74 -13.56 -2.92
CA GLY A 173 3.36 -12.64 -1.97
C GLY A 173 3.22 -13.11 -0.51
N TYR A 174 2.07 -13.60 -0.13
CA TYR A 174 1.81 -14.15 1.20
C TYR A 174 2.71 -15.38 1.48
N ASP A 175 2.74 -16.31 0.54
CA ASP A 175 3.52 -17.55 0.64
C ASP A 175 5.03 -17.26 0.61
N TYR A 176 5.47 -16.25 -0.13
CA TYR A 176 6.86 -15.80 -0.12
C TYR A 176 7.27 -15.35 1.29
N GLY A 177 6.45 -14.52 1.94
CA GLY A 177 6.67 -14.10 3.32
C GLY A 177 6.73 -15.28 4.27
N HIS A 178 5.75 -16.18 4.19
CA HIS A 178 5.67 -17.36 5.04
C HIS A 178 6.86 -18.31 4.87
N ASN A 179 7.29 -18.56 3.63
CA ASN A 179 8.31 -19.57 3.34
C ASN A 179 9.75 -19.04 3.49
N THR A 180 9.96 -17.74 3.27
CA THR A 180 11.31 -17.16 3.23
C THR A 180 11.67 -16.41 4.50
N HIS A 181 10.68 -15.84 5.16
CA HIS A 181 10.85 -14.97 6.32
C HIS A 181 10.08 -15.46 7.56
N ALA A 182 9.72 -16.74 7.62
CA ALA A 182 9.02 -17.32 8.78
C ALA A 182 9.78 -17.16 10.11
N SER A 183 11.10 -16.96 10.04
CA SER A 183 11.98 -16.69 11.19
C SER A 183 12.13 -15.21 11.53
N VAL A 184 11.54 -14.29 10.76
CA VAL A 184 11.57 -12.85 11.07
C VAL A 184 10.78 -12.66 12.37
N ALA A 185 11.45 -12.09 13.36
CA ALA A 185 11.01 -12.06 14.75
C ALA A 185 9.73 -11.24 15.01
N HIS A 186 9.21 -10.50 14.02
CA HIS A 186 8.18 -9.51 14.25
C HIS A 186 7.06 -9.55 13.21
N THR A 187 6.11 -10.47 13.38
CA THR A 187 4.79 -10.30 12.76
C THR A 187 3.91 -9.44 13.67
N TYR A 188 3.11 -8.58 13.07
CA TYR A 188 2.24 -7.67 13.82
C TYR A 188 0.87 -8.32 14.06
N LYS A 189 0.42 -8.32 15.32
CA LYS A 189 -0.95 -8.68 15.66
C LYS A 189 -1.70 -7.44 16.14
N ILE A 190 -2.67 -7.00 15.35
CA ILE A 190 -3.49 -5.85 15.68
C ILE A 190 -4.85 -6.34 16.18
N GLU A 191 -5.14 -6.07 17.44
CA GLU A 191 -6.43 -6.40 18.05
C GLU A 191 -7.37 -5.19 17.95
N SER A 192 -8.64 -5.46 17.65
CA SER A 192 -9.66 -4.43 17.65
C SER A 192 -10.20 -4.18 19.05
N LYS A 193 -10.23 -2.93 19.47
CA LYS A 193 -10.90 -2.51 20.70
C LYS A 193 -12.30 -1.93 20.48
N THR A 194 -12.72 -1.77 19.22
CA THR A 194 -14.01 -1.13 18.92
C THR A 194 -15.16 -2.05 19.31
N THR A 195 -15.91 -1.65 20.32
CA THR A 195 -17.07 -2.38 20.86
C THR A 195 -18.40 -1.84 20.37
N VAL A 196 -18.40 -0.71 19.65
CA VAL A 196 -19.63 -0.06 19.19
C VAL A 196 -20.17 -0.79 17.96
N PRO A 197 -21.39 -1.36 18.01
CA PRO A 197 -22.02 -1.97 16.85
C PRO A 197 -22.37 -0.90 15.81
N GLY A 198 -22.16 -1.20 14.51
CA GLY A 198 -22.49 -0.26 13.45
C GLY A 198 -21.96 -0.68 12.08
N ARG A 199 -22.39 0.01 11.03
CA ARG A 199 -21.78 -0.07 9.69
C ARG A 199 -20.81 1.09 9.57
N TYR A 200 -19.57 0.76 9.26
CA TYR A 200 -18.48 1.73 9.10
C TYR A 200 -17.96 1.66 7.66
N MET A 201 -17.55 2.80 7.13
CA MET A 201 -16.92 2.89 5.82
C MET A 201 -15.81 3.94 5.88
N ASP A 202 -14.76 3.73 5.12
CA ASP A 202 -13.78 4.76 4.86
C ASP A 202 -14.37 5.83 3.95
N ILE A 203 -14.15 7.08 4.32
CA ILE A 203 -14.71 8.22 3.61
C ILE A 203 -13.68 9.34 3.52
N THR A 204 -13.49 9.91 2.33
CA THR A 204 -12.64 11.09 2.15
C THR A 204 -13.31 12.33 2.76
N GLY A 205 -12.52 13.32 3.21
CA GLY A 205 -13.03 14.56 3.76
C GLY A 205 -14.04 15.27 2.84
N ASN A 206 -13.75 15.35 1.55
CA ASN A 206 -14.68 15.94 0.55
C ASN A 206 -16.02 15.19 0.49
N LYS A 207 -15.99 13.87 0.58
CA LYS A 207 -17.21 13.04 0.56
C LYS A 207 -17.99 13.17 1.87
N ALA A 208 -17.29 13.24 3.00
CA ALA A 208 -17.89 13.50 4.31
C ALA A 208 -18.57 14.87 4.36
N THR A 209 -17.93 15.90 3.83
CA THR A 209 -18.50 17.26 3.71
C THR A 209 -19.76 17.26 2.86
N ALA A 210 -19.73 16.59 1.69
CA ALA A 210 -20.91 16.49 0.83
C ALA A 210 -22.09 15.79 1.54
N TYR A 211 -21.84 14.71 2.26
CA TYR A 211 -22.88 14.04 3.04
C TYR A 211 -23.38 14.91 4.21
N GLY A 212 -22.48 15.66 4.84
CA GLY A 212 -22.84 16.62 5.88
C GLY A 212 -23.81 17.70 5.38
N PHE A 213 -23.54 18.25 4.19
CA PHE A 213 -24.44 19.24 3.56
C PHE A 213 -25.81 18.62 3.22
N ILE A 214 -25.84 17.40 2.67
CA ILE A 214 -27.10 16.70 2.37
C ILE A 214 -27.91 16.51 3.65
N ALA A 215 -27.30 15.96 4.69
CA ALA A 215 -27.97 15.72 5.97
C ALA A 215 -28.44 17.02 6.65
N ALA A 216 -27.67 18.10 6.58
CA ALA A 216 -28.03 19.38 7.13
C ALA A 216 -29.22 20.02 6.37
N ALA A 217 -29.19 19.95 5.03
CA ALA A 217 -30.29 20.45 4.20
C ALA A 217 -31.59 19.67 4.46
N GLU A 218 -31.50 18.36 4.52
CA GLU A 218 -32.65 17.49 4.81
C GLU A 218 -33.24 17.79 6.19
N LYS A 219 -32.40 17.93 7.23
CA LYS A 219 -32.83 18.27 8.58
C LYS A 219 -33.44 19.67 8.66
N ALA A 220 -33.00 20.60 7.85
CA ALA A 220 -33.52 21.98 7.78
C ALA A 220 -34.72 22.14 6.83
N GLY A 221 -35.16 21.09 6.14
CA GLY A 221 -36.22 21.16 5.14
C GLY A 221 -35.85 21.96 3.88
N LEU A 222 -34.55 22.11 3.60
CA LEU A 222 -34.02 22.87 2.48
C LEU A 222 -33.74 21.97 1.28
N LYS A 223 -33.97 22.49 0.07
CA LYS A 223 -33.53 21.85 -1.16
C LYS A 223 -32.05 22.12 -1.38
N LEU A 224 -31.26 21.06 -1.53
CA LEU A 224 -29.86 21.16 -1.96
C LEU A 224 -29.83 21.35 -3.48
N ASP A 225 -29.36 22.51 -3.95
CA ASP A 225 -29.16 22.77 -5.37
C ASP A 225 -27.70 22.60 -5.76
N ARG A 226 -27.47 21.94 -6.90
CA ARG A 226 -26.14 21.79 -7.49
C ARG A 226 -25.88 22.93 -8.44
N LYS A 227 -25.21 23.97 -8.00
CA LYS A 227 -24.71 25.00 -8.89
C LYS A 227 -23.27 24.69 -9.31
N SER A 228 -23.07 24.37 -10.59
CA SER A 228 -21.75 24.29 -11.18
C SER A 228 -21.30 25.73 -11.48
N THR A 229 -20.26 26.17 -10.78
CA THR A 229 -19.51 27.35 -11.23
C THR A 229 -18.53 26.88 -12.31
N ARG A 230 -18.71 27.39 -13.55
CA ARG A 230 -17.72 27.29 -14.62
C ARG A 230 -16.59 28.24 -14.36
#